data_bf323cd4e89cc9633c3c76efcc5cff21
#
_entry.id   bf323cd4e89cc9633c3c76efcc5cff21
#
_cell.length_a   1.000
_cell.length_b   1.000
_cell.length_c   1.000
_cell.angle_alpha   90.00
_cell.angle_beta   90.00
_cell.angle_gamma   90.00
#
_symmetry.space_group_name_H-M   'P 1'
#
loop_
_entity.id
_entity.type
_entity.pdbx_description
1 polymer ?
#
loop_
_entity_poly.entity_id
_entity_poly.type
_entity_poly.pdbx_seq_one_letter_code
_entity_poly.pdbx_strand_id
1 'polypeptide(L)'
;MTDSGPVALLRDPSAVRDALVLYSSFSAILAGFAFTAVIVVISVARERASGSSGEELGETLTVGISSFFALSITAVSYGSVVAASHDTHRMLLGTLLSGTSLAFSSLLLTLFIVLLLDALVPGSSAATYTRHVLTQFFPLLCFAHLQGPLETYLSAKFPDGAPISTRVVLGCFLVVLLAWSIGGFFLHRWGSFVTRFSIPPSGARWMALAILCGCAAATTTAALYMNFTRQGAAVDTGLMMAITTLGFLGFIGFAVCTSLLEPA
;
A
#
# COMPACT_ATOMS: atom_id res chain seq x y z
N MET A 1 30.51 22.45 -3.74
CA MET A 1 29.17 22.04 -3.34
C MET A 1 28.85 20.83 -4.19
N THR A 2 28.97 19.63 -3.62
CA THR A 2 28.71 18.36 -4.31
C THR A 2 27.21 18.21 -4.46
N ASP A 3 26.81 18.08 -5.72
CA ASP A 3 25.43 17.93 -6.17
C ASP A 3 24.88 16.60 -5.62
N SER A 4 24.28 16.65 -4.42
CA SER A 4 23.68 15.52 -3.71
C SER A 4 22.19 15.34 -4.09
N GLY A 5 21.86 15.63 -5.34
CA GLY A 5 20.53 15.43 -5.89
C GLY A 5 20.19 13.96 -6.14
N PRO A 6 18.93 13.63 -6.47
CA PRO A 6 18.47 12.24 -6.72
C PRO A 6 19.25 11.49 -7.80
N VAL A 7 19.99 12.19 -8.65
CA VAL A 7 20.93 11.61 -9.63
C VAL A 7 22.12 10.90 -8.95
N ALA A 8 22.48 11.29 -7.72
CA ALA A 8 23.57 10.63 -6.97
C ALA A 8 23.18 9.21 -6.55
N LEU A 9 21.90 8.96 -6.22
CA LEU A 9 21.39 7.61 -5.88
C LEU A 9 21.49 6.63 -7.05
N LEU A 10 21.35 7.11 -8.30
CA LEU A 10 21.53 6.26 -9.49
C LEU A 10 23.00 5.94 -9.77
N ARG A 11 23.92 6.77 -9.27
CA ARG A 11 25.37 6.54 -9.38
C ARG A 11 25.87 5.56 -8.33
N ASP A 12 25.06 5.29 -7.29
CA ASP A 12 25.41 4.33 -6.23
C ASP A 12 24.33 3.23 -6.13
N PRO A 13 24.48 2.15 -6.91
CA PRO A 13 23.59 0.98 -6.83
C PRO A 13 23.56 0.35 -5.43
N SER A 14 24.59 0.56 -4.61
CA SER A 14 24.63 0.01 -3.25
C SER A 14 23.61 0.68 -2.34
N ALA A 15 23.43 1.99 -2.43
CA ALA A 15 22.44 2.72 -1.64
C ALA A 15 20.99 2.27 -1.95
N VAL A 16 20.67 2.01 -3.23
CA VAL A 16 19.36 1.47 -3.62
C VAL A 16 19.17 0.07 -3.06
N ARG A 17 20.20 -0.76 -3.13
CA ARG A 17 20.19 -2.13 -2.60
C ARG A 17 19.97 -2.13 -1.08
N ASP A 18 20.65 -1.27 -0.34
CA ASP A 18 20.52 -1.15 1.11
C ASP A 18 19.09 -0.70 1.50
N ALA A 19 18.51 0.24 0.77
CA ALA A 19 17.13 0.65 0.94
C ALA A 19 16.14 -0.51 0.71
N LEU A 20 16.36 -1.32 -0.34
CA LEU A 20 15.53 -2.50 -0.62
C LEU A 20 15.61 -3.56 0.48
N VAL A 21 16.81 -3.81 1.02
CA VAL A 21 17.01 -4.71 2.18
C VAL A 21 16.25 -4.18 3.40
N LEU A 22 16.32 -2.86 3.65
CA LEU A 22 15.59 -2.23 4.74
C LEU A 22 14.06 -2.39 4.57
N TYR A 23 13.51 -2.16 3.37
CA TYR A 23 12.08 -2.33 3.09
C TYR A 23 11.64 -3.80 3.19
N SER A 24 12.48 -4.75 2.75
CA SER A 24 12.22 -6.19 2.95
C SER A 24 12.12 -6.52 4.43
N SER A 25 13.07 -6.07 5.24
CA SER A 25 13.10 -6.29 6.68
C SER A 25 11.90 -5.63 7.38
N PHE A 26 11.59 -4.39 7.01
CA PHE A 26 10.44 -3.67 7.54
C PHE A 26 9.12 -4.39 7.24
N SER A 27 8.93 -4.86 6.01
CA SER A 27 7.74 -5.62 5.62
C SER A 27 7.61 -6.93 6.41
N ALA A 28 8.73 -7.63 6.66
CA ALA A 28 8.75 -8.85 7.46
C ALA A 28 8.40 -8.58 8.94
N ILE A 29 8.88 -7.47 9.52
CA ILE A 29 8.51 -7.05 10.88
C ILE A 29 7.00 -6.75 10.95
N LEU A 30 6.46 -6.00 10.00
CA LEU A 30 5.02 -5.72 9.95
C LEU A 30 4.18 -7.00 9.78
N ALA A 31 4.66 -7.97 8.99
CA ALA A 31 4.02 -9.29 8.90
C ALA A 31 4.01 -10.01 10.25
N GLY A 32 5.10 -9.96 11.02
CA GLY A 32 5.16 -10.49 12.37
C GLY A 32 4.14 -9.84 13.31
N PHE A 33 3.97 -8.52 13.25
CA PHE A 33 2.92 -7.82 14.00
C PHE A 33 1.51 -8.27 13.57
N ALA A 34 1.24 -8.36 12.28
CA ALA A 34 -0.05 -8.84 11.77
C ALA A 34 -0.36 -10.25 12.27
N PHE A 35 0.63 -11.16 12.23
CA PHE A 35 0.49 -12.53 12.73
C PHE A 35 0.18 -12.57 14.23
N THR A 36 0.91 -11.78 15.03
CA THR A 36 0.68 -11.68 16.48
C THR A 36 -0.74 -11.18 16.77
N ALA A 37 -1.19 -10.16 16.06
CA ALA A 37 -2.54 -9.63 16.23
C ALA A 37 -3.62 -10.65 15.82
N VAL A 38 -3.38 -11.46 14.77
CA VAL A 38 -4.27 -12.58 14.39
C VAL A 38 -4.39 -13.60 15.55
N ILE A 39 -3.28 -13.95 16.22
CA ILE A 39 -3.32 -14.85 17.38
C ILE A 39 -4.17 -14.25 18.50
N VAL A 40 -4.05 -12.95 18.77
CA VAL A 40 -4.88 -12.25 19.77
C VAL A 40 -6.37 -12.35 19.40
N VAL A 41 -6.73 -12.11 18.13
CA VAL A 41 -8.13 -12.24 17.65
C VAL A 41 -8.65 -13.65 17.89
N ILE A 42 -7.86 -14.69 17.56
CA ILE A 42 -8.25 -16.10 17.79
C ILE A 42 -8.47 -16.37 19.28
N SER A 43 -7.61 -15.84 20.15
CA SER A 43 -7.74 -16.03 21.60
C SER A 43 -9.02 -15.39 22.14
N VAL A 44 -9.30 -14.14 21.72
CA VAL A 44 -10.54 -13.43 22.09
C VAL A 44 -11.79 -14.12 21.54
N ALA A 45 -11.72 -14.59 20.27
CA ALA A 45 -12.82 -15.32 19.66
C ALA A 45 -13.18 -16.60 20.43
N ARG A 46 -12.17 -17.33 20.94
CA ARG A 46 -12.39 -18.53 21.77
C ARG A 46 -13.08 -18.21 23.08
N GLU A 47 -12.70 -17.11 23.73
CA GLU A 47 -13.31 -16.67 24.98
C GLU A 47 -14.77 -16.21 24.81
N ARG A 48 -15.08 -15.61 23.64
CA ARG A 48 -16.41 -15.10 23.29
C ARG A 48 -17.31 -16.09 22.56
N ALA A 49 -16.87 -17.31 22.29
CA ALA A 49 -17.56 -18.30 21.43
C ALA A 49 -18.97 -18.74 21.92
N SER A 50 -19.48 -18.17 23.01
CA SER A 50 -20.83 -18.39 23.53
C SER A 50 -21.86 -17.32 23.08
N GLY A 51 -21.52 -16.38 22.19
CA GLY A 51 -22.40 -15.25 21.79
C GLY A 51 -22.42 -14.97 20.29
N SER A 52 -23.32 -14.09 19.86
CA SER A 52 -23.61 -13.70 18.47
C SER A 52 -22.47 -12.95 17.73
N SER A 53 -21.37 -12.64 18.37
CA SER A 53 -20.24 -11.86 17.83
C SER A 53 -19.23 -12.69 16.98
N GLY A 54 -19.56 -13.93 16.63
CA GLY A 54 -18.64 -14.82 15.92
C GLY A 54 -18.37 -14.43 14.45
N GLU A 55 -19.33 -13.84 13.77
CA GLU A 55 -19.22 -13.47 12.35
C GLU A 55 -18.30 -12.26 12.13
N GLU A 56 -18.44 -11.22 12.95
CA GLU A 56 -17.58 -10.01 12.89
C GLU A 56 -16.12 -10.32 13.18
N LEU A 57 -15.85 -11.18 14.18
CA LEU A 57 -14.50 -11.66 14.48
C LEU A 57 -13.93 -12.51 13.33
N GLY A 58 -14.78 -13.28 12.63
CA GLY A 58 -14.39 -14.05 11.45
C GLY A 58 -13.92 -13.15 10.30
N GLU A 59 -14.60 -12.03 10.06
CA GLU A 59 -14.21 -11.06 9.05
C GLU A 59 -12.89 -10.36 9.42
N THR A 60 -12.78 -9.88 10.65
CA THR A 60 -11.55 -9.29 11.19
C THR A 60 -10.37 -10.25 11.04
N LEU A 61 -10.56 -11.52 11.35
CA LEU A 61 -9.55 -12.57 11.21
C LEU A 61 -9.14 -12.75 9.74
N THR A 62 -10.10 -12.76 8.81
CA THR A 62 -9.83 -12.89 7.38
C THR A 62 -8.97 -11.74 6.86
N VAL A 63 -9.28 -10.51 7.25
CA VAL A 63 -8.49 -9.32 6.88
C VAL A 63 -7.09 -9.38 7.50
N GLY A 64 -6.95 -9.81 8.75
CA GLY A 64 -5.67 -9.97 9.44
C GLY A 64 -4.77 -11.02 8.77
N ILE A 65 -5.31 -12.18 8.43
CA ILE A 65 -4.58 -13.24 7.71
C ILE A 65 -4.15 -12.74 6.33
N SER A 66 -5.04 -12.06 5.61
CA SER A 66 -4.72 -11.48 4.29
C SER A 66 -3.62 -10.43 4.38
N SER A 67 -3.63 -9.60 5.44
CA SER A 67 -2.58 -8.61 5.71
C SER A 67 -1.22 -9.28 5.97
N PHE A 68 -1.20 -10.32 6.79
CA PHE A 68 0.02 -11.11 7.05
C PHE A 68 0.62 -11.66 5.76
N PHE A 69 -0.19 -12.32 4.91
CA PHE A 69 0.29 -12.87 3.66
C PHE A 69 0.72 -11.80 2.67
N ALA A 70 -0.03 -10.69 2.54
CA ALA A 70 0.33 -9.59 1.65
C ALA A 70 1.69 -8.96 2.04
N LEU A 71 1.94 -8.74 3.33
CA LEU A 71 3.21 -8.23 3.84
C LEU A 71 4.35 -9.25 3.64
N SER A 72 4.10 -10.53 3.84
CA SER A 72 5.09 -11.60 3.61
C SER A 72 5.47 -11.69 2.13
N ILE A 73 4.50 -11.64 1.22
CA ILE A 73 4.71 -11.58 -0.23
C ILE A 73 5.53 -10.35 -0.60
N THR A 74 5.22 -9.20 -0.01
CA THR A 74 5.95 -7.94 -0.23
C THR A 74 7.40 -8.04 0.23
N ALA A 75 7.66 -8.64 1.40
CA ALA A 75 9.02 -8.87 1.90
C ALA A 75 9.83 -9.74 0.94
N VAL A 76 9.25 -10.83 0.44
CA VAL A 76 9.86 -11.72 -0.56
C VAL A 76 10.08 -10.98 -1.88
N SER A 77 9.14 -10.11 -2.30
CA SER A 77 9.26 -9.31 -3.51
C SER A 77 10.50 -8.41 -3.46
N TYR A 78 10.68 -7.65 -2.38
CA TYR A 78 11.87 -6.82 -2.20
C TYR A 78 13.16 -7.66 -2.16
N GLY A 79 13.15 -8.79 -1.45
CA GLY A 79 14.28 -9.72 -1.40
C GLY A 79 14.67 -10.25 -2.78
N SER A 80 13.70 -10.60 -3.62
CA SER A 80 13.95 -11.06 -5.00
C SER A 80 14.51 -9.95 -5.89
N VAL A 81 14.06 -8.71 -5.74
CA VAL A 81 14.62 -7.55 -6.47
C VAL A 81 16.08 -7.36 -6.09
N VAL A 82 16.43 -7.45 -4.79
CA VAL A 82 17.82 -7.36 -4.31
C VAL A 82 18.68 -8.48 -4.90
N ALA A 83 18.17 -9.71 -4.91
CA ALA A 83 18.93 -10.88 -5.39
C ALA A 83 19.17 -10.85 -6.91
N ALA A 84 18.18 -10.35 -7.69
CA ALA A 84 18.26 -10.32 -9.15
C ALA A 84 19.00 -9.09 -9.72
N SER A 85 19.37 -8.12 -8.89
CA SER A 85 19.75 -6.79 -9.34
C SER A 85 21.24 -6.64 -9.62
N HIS A 86 21.60 -6.74 -10.90
CA HIS A 86 22.82 -6.17 -11.46
C HIS A 86 22.53 -4.99 -12.41
N ASP A 87 21.23 -4.65 -12.64
CA ASP A 87 20.77 -3.65 -13.59
C ASP A 87 19.88 -2.63 -12.88
N THR A 88 20.32 -1.37 -12.87
CA THR A 88 19.64 -0.26 -12.19
C THR A 88 18.20 -0.04 -12.67
N HIS A 89 17.93 -0.20 -13.98
CA HIS A 89 16.58 0.00 -14.52
C HIS A 89 15.61 -1.08 -14.04
N ARG A 90 16.08 -2.33 -13.95
CA ARG A 90 15.27 -3.42 -13.40
C ARG A 90 15.00 -3.24 -11.91
N MET A 91 16.02 -2.80 -11.16
CA MET A 91 15.86 -2.48 -9.75
C MET A 91 14.77 -1.43 -9.53
N LEU A 92 14.76 -0.37 -10.33
CA LEU A 92 13.76 0.70 -10.21
C LEU A 92 12.33 0.21 -10.46
N LEU A 93 12.11 -0.60 -11.51
CA LEU A 93 10.79 -1.19 -11.75
C LEU A 93 10.39 -2.15 -10.63
N GLY A 94 11.31 -3.02 -10.22
CA GLY A 94 11.08 -3.93 -9.10
C GLY A 94 10.76 -3.18 -7.81
N THR A 95 11.45 -2.08 -7.54
CA THR A 95 11.21 -1.20 -6.39
C THR A 95 9.81 -0.57 -6.47
N LEU A 96 9.39 -0.10 -7.65
CA LEU A 96 8.07 0.48 -7.84
C LEU A 96 6.95 -0.56 -7.59
N LEU A 97 7.08 -1.76 -8.17
CA LEU A 97 6.11 -2.84 -7.99
C LEU A 97 6.05 -3.32 -6.54
N SER A 98 7.22 -3.54 -5.91
CA SER A 98 7.30 -3.94 -4.50
C SER A 98 6.82 -2.81 -3.57
N GLY A 99 7.10 -1.54 -3.91
CA GLY A 99 6.61 -0.37 -3.19
C GLY A 99 5.09 -0.24 -3.25
N THR A 100 4.50 -0.48 -4.41
CA THR A 100 3.04 -0.52 -4.57
C THR A 100 2.44 -1.65 -3.72
N SER A 101 3.05 -2.83 -3.72
CA SER A 101 2.65 -3.96 -2.89
C SER A 101 2.77 -3.62 -1.39
N LEU A 102 3.85 -2.97 -0.95
CA LEU A 102 4.02 -2.52 0.43
C LEU A 102 2.94 -1.51 0.84
N ALA A 103 2.65 -0.55 -0.01
CA ALA A 103 1.62 0.45 0.26
C ALA A 103 0.24 -0.20 0.47
N PHE A 104 -0.18 -1.10 -0.42
CA PHE A 104 -1.45 -1.83 -0.26
C PHE A 104 -1.47 -2.76 0.93
N SER A 105 -0.38 -3.49 1.19
CA SER A 105 -0.27 -4.36 2.36
C SER A 105 -0.36 -3.58 3.67
N SER A 106 0.24 -2.38 3.72
CA SER A 106 0.19 -1.50 4.88
C SER A 106 -1.20 -0.90 5.08
N LEU A 107 -1.91 -0.54 4.00
CA LEU A 107 -3.31 -0.13 4.06
C LEU A 107 -4.18 -1.26 4.63
N LEU A 108 -3.95 -2.50 4.20
CA LEU A 108 -4.68 -3.65 4.68
C LEU A 108 -4.41 -3.94 6.16
N LEU A 109 -3.14 -3.80 6.60
CA LEU A 109 -2.79 -3.91 8.02
C LEU A 109 -3.51 -2.84 8.86
N THR A 110 -3.57 -1.61 8.37
CA THR A 110 -4.25 -0.53 9.11
C THR A 110 -5.77 -0.75 9.15
N LEU A 111 -6.36 -1.26 8.05
CA LEU A 111 -7.77 -1.68 8.06
C LEU A 111 -8.01 -2.79 9.08
N PHE A 112 -7.13 -3.79 9.15
CA PHE A 112 -7.20 -4.84 10.16
C PHE A 112 -7.18 -4.27 11.58
N ILE A 113 -6.30 -3.29 11.87
CA ILE A 113 -6.24 -2.63 13.17
C ILE A 113 -7.55 -1.89 13.48
N VAL A 114 -8.16 -1.21 12.50
CA VAL A 114 -9.46 -0.56 12.68
C VAL A 114 -10.53 -1.56 13.05
N LEU A 115 -10.67 -2.64 12.27
CA LEU A 115 -11.66 -3.69 12.53
C LEU A 115 -11.43 -4.38 13.89
N LEU A 116 -10.17 -4.57 14.26
CA LEU A 116 -9.81 -5.12 15.56
C LEU A 116 -10.22 -4.19 16.70
N LEU A 117 -9.99 -2.89 16.57
CA LEU A 117 -10.41 -1.90 17.57
C LEU A 117 -11.94 -1.83 17.67
N ASP A 118 -12.66 -1.84 16.56
CA ASP A 118 -14.11 -1.86 16.54
C ASP A 118 -14.67 -3.13 17.23
N ALA A 119 -14.06 -4.30 16.97
CA ALA A 119 -14.48 -5.56 17.57
C ALA A 119 -14.14 -5.67 19.07
N LEU A 120 -13.01 -5.08 19.52
CA LEU A 120 -12.59 -5.15 20.93
C LEU A 120 -13.22 -4.07 21.80
N VAL A 121 -13.36 -2.85 21.27
CA VAL A 121 -13.87 -1.67 21.99
C VAL A 121 -14.85 -0.90 21.10
N PRO A 122 -16.05 -1.44 20.89
CA PRO A 122 -17.04 -0.85 20.01
C PRO A 122 -17.38 0.59 20.43
N GLY A 123 -17.51 1.49 19.43
CA GLY A 123 -17.82 2.91 19.65
C GLY A 123 -16.68 3.73 20.26
N SER A 124 -15.45 3.21 20.31
CA SER A 124 -14.33 3.95 20.88
C SER A 124 -13.90 5.12 19.97
N SER A 125 -13.50 6.22 20.60
CA SER A 125 -12.91 7.35 19.89
C SER A 125 -11.61 6.97 19.18
N ALA A 126 -10.88 5.96 19.70
CA ALA A 126 -9.65 5.45 19.10
C ALA A 126 -9.91 4.77 17.75
N ALA A 127 -10.95 3.92 17.63
CA ALA A 127 -11.34 3.29 16.38
C ALA A 127 -11.75 4.34 15.33
N THR A 128 -12.59 5.30 15.74
CA THR A 128 -13.00 6.42 14.88
C THR A 128 -11.80 7.25 14.39
N TYR A 129 -10.89 7.60 15.28
CA TYR A 129 -9.69 8.35 14.93
C TYR A 129 -8.77 7.55 13.97
N THR A 130 -8.53 6.28 14.24
CA THR A 130 -7.69 5.42 13.40
C THR A 130 -8.31 5.24 12.02
N ARG A 131 -9.64 5.09 11.93
CA ARG A 131 -10.36 5.04 10.66
C ARG A 131 -10.16 6.33 9.85
N HIS A 132 -10.21 7.49 10.48
CA HIS A 132 -9.97 8.78 9.81
C HIS A 132 -8.53 8.91 9.30
N VAL A 133 -7.56 8.55 10.12
CA VAL A 133 -6.15 8.56 9.70
C VAL A 133 -5.95 7.63 8.50
N LEU A 134 -6.50 6.43 8.55
CA LEU A 134 -6.41 5.44 7.47
C LEU A 134 -7.01 5.96 6.16
N THR A 135 -8.21 6.53 6.21
CA THR A 135 -8.93 6.92 4.99
C THR A 135 -8.43 8.23 4.40
N GLN A 136 -7.89 9.12 5.21
CA GLN A 136 -7.55 10.47 4.77
C GLN A 136 -6.06 10.69 4.55
N PHE A 137 -5.22 10.24 5.47
CA PHE A 137 -3.79 10.55 5.41
C PHE A 137 -2.95 9.41 4.85
N PHE A 138 -3.32 8.17 5.09
CA PHE A 138 -2.50 7.03 4.69
C PHE A 138 -2.35 6.88 3.17
N PRO A 139 -3.37 7.10 2.32
CA PRO A 139 -3.19 7.09 0.87
C PRO A 139 -2.19 8.14 0.37
N LEU A 140 -2.14 9.31 1.02
CA LEU A 140 -1.16 10.35 0.71
C LEU A 140 0.27 9.90 1.06
N LEU A 141 0.46 9.25 2.20
CA LEU A 141 1.76 8.68 2.59
C LEU A 141 2.20 7.57 1.62
N CYS A 142 1.28 6.69 1.21
CA CYS A 142 1.55 5.66 0.23
C CYS A 142 1.97 6.26 -1.12
N PHE A 143 1.30 7.31 -1.57
CA PHE A 143 1.66 8.01 -2.79
C PHE A 143 3.04 8.67 -2.68
N ALA A 144 3.33 9.36 -1.58
CA ALA A 144 4.63 9.97 -1.33
C ALA A 144 5.76 8.92 -1.34
N HIS A 145 5.50 7.73 -0.79
CA HIS A 145 6.46 6.62 -0.82
C HIS A 145 6.77 6.14 -2.25
N LEU A 146 5.79 6.14 -3.15
CA LEU A 146 5.97 5.73 -4.53
C LEU A 146 6.63 6.81 -5.40
N GLN A 147 6.57 8.07 -5.01
CA GLN A 147 7.20 9.17 -5.76
C GLN A 147 8.72 9.03 -5.84
N GLY A 148 9.39 8.60 -4.77
CA GLY A 148 10.85 8.46 -4.74
C GLY A 148 11.42 7.59 -5.88
N PRO A 149 11.02 6.31 -6.00
CA PRO A 149 11.44 5.44 -7.10
C PRO A 149 11.07 5.99 -8.48
N LEU A 150 9.90 6.62 -8.61
CA LEU A 150 9.43 7.18 -9.87
C LEU A 150 10.25 8.41 -10.29
N GLU A 151 10.52 9.34 -9.39
CA GLU A 151 11.37 10.50 -9.64
C GLU A 151 12.79 10.11 -9.99
N THR A 152 13.33 9.10 -9.30
CA THR A 152 14.64 8.53 -9.59
C THR A 152 14.69 7.98 -11.02
N TYR A 153 13.66 7.23 -11.43
CA TYR A 153 13.54 6.70 -12.78
C TYR A 153 13.44 7.84 -13.83
N LEU A 154 12.57 8.82 -13.58
CA LEU A 154 12.36 9.94 -14.51
C LEU A 154 13.62 10.79 -14.67
N SER A 155 14.35 11.04 -13.59
CA SER A 155 15.61 11.80 -13.62
C SER A 155 16.71 11.07 -14.39
N ALA A 156 16.73 9.73 -14.31
CA ALA A 156 17.67 8.92 -15.09
C ALA A 156 17.37 8.94 -16.59
N LYS A 157 16.08 8.85 -16.93
CA LYS A 157 15.64 8.77 -18.33
C LYS A 157 15.63 10.13 -19.02
N PHE A 158 15.36 11.19 -18.26
CA PHE A 158 15.21 12.55 -18.76
C PHE A 158 16.14 13.51 -17.97
N PRO A 159 17.46 13.51 -18.23
CA PRO A 159 18.40 14.36 -17.50
C PRO A 159 18.09 15.86 -17.62
N ASP A 160 17.53 16.28 -18.77
CA ASP A 160 17.07 17.65 -19.00
C ASP A 160 15.69 17.97 -18.39
N GLY A 161 15.12 17.02 -17.67
CA GLY A 161 13.83 17.11 -16.99
C GLY A 161 12.74 16.30 -17.64
N ALA A 162 11.88 15.70 -16.83
CA ALA A 162 10.74 14.90 -17.29
C ALA A 162 9.78 15.73 -18.16
N PRO A 163 9.12 15.11 -19.16
CA PRO A 163 8.12 15.75 -19.99
C PRO A 163 7.05 16.48 -19.15
N ILE A 164 6.59 17.62 -19.63
CA ILE A 164 5.59 18.44 -18.94
C ILE A 164 4.32 17.61 -18.67
N SER A 165 3.90 16.76 -19.62
CA SER A 165 2.75 15.88 -19.45
C SER A 165 2.89 14.95 -18.24
N THR A 166 4.05 14.36 -18.02
CA THR A 166 4.32 13.48 -16.86
C THR A 166 4.24 14.24 -15.55
N ARG A 167 4.85 15.44 -15.48
CA ARG A 167 4.80 16.30 -14.29
C ARG A 167 3.37 16.76 -13.98
N VAL A 168 2.59 17.10 -14.99
CA VAL A 168 1.19 17.50 -14.85
C VAL A 168 0.37 16.34 -14.29
N VAL A 169 0.52 15.12 -14.83
CA VAL A 169 -0.21 13.94 -14.33
C VAL A 169 0.11 13.67 -12.87
N LEU A 170 1.39 13.69 -12.48
CA LEU A 170 1.79 13.49 -11.09
C LEU A 170 1.28 14.61 -10.16
N GLY A 171 1.33 15.86 -10.64
CA GLY A 171 0.75 16.99 -9.92
C GLY A 171 -0.75 16.87 -9.72
N CYS A 172 -1.49 16.43 -10.73
CA CYS A 172 -2.93 16.16 -10.63
C CYS A 172 -3.21 15.07 -9.58
N PHE A 173 -2.43 13.98 -9.55
CA PHE A 173 -2.59 12.93 -8.53
C PHE A 173 -2.40 13.47 -7.12
N LEU A 174 -1.36 14.28 -6.90
CA LEU A 174 -1.11 14.90 -5.62
C LEU A 174 -2.26 15.84 -5.20
N VAL A 175 -2.73 16.67 -6.12
CA VAL A 175 -3.85 17.59 -5.86
C VAL A 175 -5.12 16.84 -5.52
N VAL A 176 -5.43 15.75 -6.23
CA VAL A 176 -6.62 14.92 -5.94
C VAL A 176 -6.51 14.26 -4.57
N LEU A 177 -5.35 13.72 -4.19
CA LEU A 177 -5.15 13.12 -2.87
C LEU A 177 -5.21 14.17 -1.75
N LEU A 178 -4.64 15.34 -1.95
CA LEU A 178 -4.74 16.45 -1.00
C LEU A 178 -6.18 16.91 -0.84
N ALA A 179 -6.90 17.08 -1.95
CA ALA A 179 -8.31 17.45 -1.94
C ALA A 179 -9.16 16.37 -1.23
N TRP A 180 -8.86 15.08 -1.44
CA TRP A 180 -9.48 13.98 -0.71
C TRP A 180 -9.19 14.05 0.78
N SER A 181 -7.92 14.21 1.17
CA SER A 181 -7.49 14.27 2.57
C SER A 181 -8.14 15.44 3.32
N ILE A 182 -8.20 16.62 2.68
CA ILE A 182 -8.84 17.81 3.24
C ILE A 182 -10.37 17.68 3.20
N GLY A 183 -10.92 17.27 2.06
CA GLY A 183 -12.37 17.11 1.86
C GLY A 183 -12.98 16.07 2.79
N GLY A 184 -12.30 14.93 2.99
CA GLY A 184 -12.72 13.90 3.91
C GLY A 184 -12.86 14.40 5.36
N PHE A 185 -11.95 15.28 5.80
CA PHE A 185 -12.04 15.92 7.11
C PHE A 185 -13.29 16.80 7.25
N PHE A 186 -13.67 17.54 6.21
CA PHE A 186 -14.87 18.39 6.20
C PHE A 186 -16.15 17.57 5.99
N LEU A 187 -16.14 16.58 5.09
CA LEU A 187 -17.31 15.73 4.79
C LEU A 187 -17.73 14.86 5.97
N HIS A 188 -16.78 14.43 6.81
CA HIS A 188 -17.13 13.71 8.04
C HIS A 188 -17.98 14.55 9.00
N ARG A 189 -17.81 15.86 8.98
CA ARG A 189 -18.65 16.80 9.76
C ARG A 189 -20.07 16.92 9.18
N TRP A 190 -20.29 16.49 7.92
CA TRP A 190 -21.59 16.47 7.23
C TRP A 190 -22.15 15.05 7.14
N GLY A 191 -22.20 14.36 8.28
CA GLY A 191 -22.53 12.94 8.46
C GLY A 191 -23.75 12.34 7.74
N SER A 192 -24.55 13.14 7.05
CA SER A 192 -25.77 12.68 6.37
C SER A 192 -25.53 12.11 4.96
N PHE A 193 -24.36 12.30 4.35
CA PHE A 193 -24.10 11.82 3.00
C PHE A 193 -23.53 10.40 2.98
N VAL A 194 -22.79 10.04 4.01
CA VAL A 194 -22.10 8.73 4.12
C VAL A 194 -23.08 7.58 4.37
N THR A 195 -24.17 7.83 5.09
CA THR A 195 -25.15 6.80 5.44
C THR A 195 -25.97 6.26 4.25
N ARG A 196 -25.87 6.88 3.08
CA ARG A 196 -26.64 6.45 1.88
C ARG A 196 -25.94 5.35 1.07
N PHE A 197 -24.66 5.11 1.29
CA PHE A 197 -23.84 4.17 0.53
C PHE A 197 -22.98 3.33 1.47
N SER A 198 -23.59 2.71 2.48
CA SER A 198 -22.86 1.81 3.37
C SER A 198 -22.48 0.52 2.66
N ILE A 199 -21.23 0.12 2.81
CA ILE A 199 -20.75 -1.18 2.37
C ILE A 199 -20.89 -2.15 3.55
N PRO A 200 -21.55 -3.30 3.35
CA PRO A 200 -21.69 -4.28 4.43
C PRO A 200 -20.30 -4.78 4.89
N PRO A 201 -20.16 -5.25 6.12
CA PRO A 201 -18.89 -5.76 6.67
C PRO A 201 -18.22 -6.81 5.76
N SER A 202 -19.00 -7.66 5.07
CA SER A 202 -18.49 -8.59 4.06
C SER A 202 -17.67 -7.94 2.94
N GLY A 203 -17.85 -6.64 2.71
CA GLY A 203 -17.06 -5.87 1.74
C GLY A 203 -15.58 -5.78 2.12
N ALA A 204 -15.25 -5.73 3.41
CA ALA A 204 -13.87 -5.72 3.89
C ALA A 204 -13.11 -6.99 3.49
N ARG A 205 -13.78 -8.14 3.54
CA ARG A 205 -13.22 -9.44 3.12
C ARG A 205 -12.89 -9.47 1.63
N TRP A 206 -13.79 -8.98 0.77
CA TRP A 206 -13.55 -8.92 -0.67
C TRP A 206 -12.44 -7.95 -1.02
N MET A 207 -12.38 -6.82 -0.34
CA MET A 207 -11.30 -5.85 -0.49
C MET A 207 -9.95 -6.45 -0.07
N ALA A 208 -9.90 -7.16 1.05
CA ALA A 208 -8.69 -7.85 1.51
C ALA A 208 -8.21 -8.90 0.50
N LEU A 209 -9.11 -9.69 -0.06
CA LEU A 209 -8.79 -10.67 -1.09
C LEU A 209 -8.27 -10.02 -2.36
N ALA A 210 -8.91 -8.93 -2.82
CA ALA A 210 -8.49 -8.19 -4.00
C ALA A 210 -7.07 -7.60 -3.83
N ILE A 211 -6.76 -7.04 -2.66
CA ILE A 211 -5.42 -6.53 -2.33
C ILE A 211 -4.40 -7.68 -2.31
N LEU A 212 -4.71 -8.79 -1.66
CA LEU A 212 -3.81 -9.94 -1.61
C LEU A 212 -3.50 -10.47 -3.02
N CYS A 213 -4.51 -10.62 -3.86
CA CYS A 213 -4.33 -11.00 -5.26
C CYS A 213 -3.50 -9.96 -6.04
N GLY A 214 -3.74 -8.67 -5.79
CA GLY A 214 -2.97 -7.58 -6.39
C GLY A 214 -1.49 -7.62 -5.99
N CYS A 215 -1.18 -7.83 -4.71
CA CYS A 215 0.19 -8.00 -4.21
C CYS A 215 0.88 -9.22 -4.84
N ALA A 216 0.18 -10.35 -4.93
CA ALA A 216 0.70 -11.55 -5.58
C ALA A 216 0.96 -11.32 -7.08
N ALA A 217 0.05 -10.65 -7.78
CA ALA A 217 0.20 -10.29 -9.19
C ALA A 217 1.39 -9.33 -9.40
N ALA A 218 1.53 -8.30 -8.58
CA ALA A 218 2.65 -7.36 -8.64
C ALA A 218 4.00 -8.06 -8.44
N THR A 219 4.07 -8.95 -7.43
CA THR A 219 5.29 -9.74 -7.14
C THR A 219 5.63 -10.69 -8.28
N THR A 220 4.63 -11.39 -8.83
CA THR A 220 4.82 -12.28 -9.97
C THR A 220 5.28 -11.52 -11.20
N THR A 221 4.68 -10.35 -11.47
CA THR A 221 5.07 -9.47 -12.58
C THR A 221 6.51 -8.99 -12.41
N ALA A 222 6.89 -8.57 -11.20
CA ALA A 222 8.26 -8.18 -10.90
C ALA A 222 9.24 -9.34 -11.16
N ALA A 223 8.94 -10.53 -10.66
CA ALA A 223 9.78 -11.70 -10.84
C ALA A 223 9.90 -12.11 -12.32
N LEU A 224 8.81 -12.12 -13.07
CA LEU A 224 8.81 -12.41 -14.50
C LEU A 224 9.64 -11.37 -15.28
N TYR A 225 9.44 -10.10 -14.98
CA TYR A 225 10.20 -9.03 -15.62
C TYR A 225 11.69 -9.18 -15.37
N MET A 226 12.09 -9.46 -14.10
CA MET A 226 13.50 -9.67 -13.73
C MET A 226 14.14 -10.84 -14.47
N ASN A 227 13.39 -11.93 -14.69
CA ASN A 227 13.93 -13.15 -15.28
C ASN A 227 13.93 -13.16 -16.82
N PHE A 228 12.90 -12.57 -17.44
CA PHE A 228 12.70 -12.70 -18.89
C PHE A 228 13.11 -11.49 -19.72
N THR A 229 13.35 -10.31 -19.08
CA THR A 229 13.78 -9.14 -19.85
C THR A 229 15.31 -9.18 -20.05
N ARG A 230 15.77 -8.86 -21.27
CA ARG A 230 17.21 -8.79 -21.58
C ARG A 230 17.89 -7.74 -20.71
N GLN A 231 19.13 -8.02 -20.31
CA GLN A 231 19.96 -7.05 -19.57
C GLN A 231 20.13 -5.79 -20.42
N GLY A 232 19.98 -4.62 -19.79
CA GLY A 232 20.10 -3.32 -20.45
C GLY A 232 18.86 -2.88 -21.24
N ALA A 233 17.76 -3.65 -21.25
CA ALA A 233 16.52 -3.20 -21.86
C ALA A 233 15.96 -2.01 -21.05
N ALA A 234 15.77 -0.86 -21.71
CA ALA A 234 15.12 0.29 -21.07
C ALA A 234 13.67 -0.04 -20.73
N VAL A 235 13.27 0.22 -19.48
CA VAL A 235 11.87 0.11 -19.09
C VAL A 235 11.06 1.15 -19.86
N ASP A 236 9.91 0.74 -20.39
CA ASP A 236 9.02 1.68 -21.06
C ASP A 236 8.40 2.67 -20.05
N THR A 237 8.45 3.97 -20.38
CA THR A 237 7.83 5.01 -19.54
C THR A 237 6.32 4.80 -19.43
N GLY A 238 5.68 4.29 -20.50
CA GLY A 238 4.26 3.96 -20.49
C GLY A 238 3.92 2.91 -19.43
N LEU A 239 4.75 1.87 -19.30
CA LEU A 239 4.58 0.84 -18.27
C LEU A 239 4.72 1.41 -16.85
N MET A 240 5.75 2.23 -16.60
CA MET A 240 5.96 2.87 -15.29
C MET A 240 4.78 3.78 -14.91
N MET A 241 4.32 4.59 -15.86
CA MET A 241 3.15 5.45 -15.66
C MET A 241 1.86 4.66 -15.46
N ALA A 242 1.67 3.55 -16.17
CA ALA A 242 0.51 2.67 -15.99
C ALA A 242 0.48 2.06 -14.60
N ILE A 243 1.61 1.54 -14.10
CA ILE A 243 1.71 0.97 -12.74
C ILE A 243 1.40 2.05 -11.69
N THR A 244 1.99 3.24 -11.84
CA THR A 244 1.76 4.36 -10.92
C THR A 244 0.29 4.78 -10.92
N THR A 245 -0.33 4.88 -12.10
CA THR A 245 -1.75 5.25 -12.25
C THR A 245 -2.67 4.21 -11.64
N LEU A 246 -2.42 2.92 -11.89
CA LEU A 246 -3.19 1.82 -11.30
C LEU A 246 -3.03 1.79 -9.77
N GLY A 247 -1.83 2.00 -9.27
CA GLY A 247 -1.57 2.12 -7.82
C GLY A 247 -2.36 3.28 -7.22
N PHE A 248 -2.33 4.45 -7.85
CA PHE A 248 -3.07 5.63 -7.42
C PHE A 248 -4.58 5.42 -7.40
N LEU A 249 -5.16 4.88 -8.49
CA LEU A 249 -6.58 4.56 -8.56
C LEU A 249 -6.98 3.53 -7.49
N GLY A 250 -6.10 2.56 -7.22
CA GLY A 250 -6.29 1.60 -6.14
C GLY A 250 -6.31 2.27 -4.76
N PHE A 251 -5.44 3.25 -4.50
CA PHE A 251 -5.43 3.99 -3.22
C PHE A 251 -6.70 4.79 -3.01
N ILE A 252 -7.19 5.48 -4.05
CA ILE A 252 -8.47 6.19 -3.99
C ILE A 252 -9.60 5.18 -3.77
N GLY A 253 -9.64 4.11 -4.54
CA GLY A 253 -10.65 3.06 -4.40
C GLY A 253 -10.68 2.49 -2.98
N PHE A 254 -9.52 2.20 -2.40
CA PHE A 254 -9.40 1.75 -1.02
C PHE A 254 -9.93 2.79 -0.03
N ALA A 255 -9.52 4.06 -0.16
CA ALA A 255 -9.96 5.14 0.71
C ALA A 255 -11.49 5.34 0.65
N VAL A 256 -12.08 5.27 -0.55
CA VAL A 256 -13.54 5.33 -0.74
C VAL A 256 -14.22 4.13 -0.08
N CYS A 257 -13.76 2.91 -0.36
CA CYS A 257 -14.36 1.70 0.22
C CYS A 257 -14.30 1.70 1.74
N THR A 258 -13.14 2.07 2.33
CA THR A 258 -12.99 2.12 3.79
C THR A 258 -13.83 3.21 4.46
N SER A 259 -14.05 4.34 3.76
CA SER A 259 -14.93 5.40 4.26
C SER A 259 -16.43 5.02 4.25
N LEU A 260 -16.80 4.06 3.41
CA LEU A 260 -18.16 3.55 3.26
C LEU A 260 -18.44 2.29 4.09
N LEU A 261 -17.42 1.68 4.72
CA LEU A 261 -17.64 0.56 5.64
C LEU A 261 -18.43 1.03 6.85
N GLU A 262 -19.53 0.34 7.15
CA GLU A 262 -20.29 0.56 8.36
C GLU A 262 -19.42 0.26 9.59
N PRO A 263 -19.50 1.10 10.64
CA PRO A 263 -18.96 0.72 11.95
C PRO A 263 -19.72 -0.50 12.46
N ALA A 264 -18.98 -1.47 12.96
CA ALA A 264 -19.52 -2.68 13.58
C ALA A 264 -20.28 -2.37 14.89
#